data_c468d0d3644e35ae24250ba11db891f1
#
_entry.id   c468d0d3644e35ae24250ba11db891f1
#
_cell.length_a   1.000
_cell.length_b   1.000
_cell.length_c   1.000
_cell.angle_alpha   90.00
_cell.angle_beta   90.00
_cell.angle_gamma   90.00
#
_symmetry.space_group_name_H-M   'P 1'
#
loop_
_entity.id
_entity.type
_entity.pdbx_description
1 polymer ?
#
loop_
_entity_poly.entity_id
_entity_poly.type
_entity_poly.pdbx_seq_one_letter_code
_entity_poly.pdbx_strand_id
1 'polypeptide(L)'
;MNLVEILKFTEEYLKKYSFSKPRLEAEKLVSYVLNLDRIALYIHYERELSEDEKTSIKQYLKKMVEENKTFDELKGEKKDFKEENLDIFNKSVEYLKRNGVPSPLLDTEYIFSDVLKVNKNTLKYSMSREIKKEDKDKIREMLVLRAKKRKPLQYILGEWEFYGLPFKVNEGVLIPRTDTEILVEQCIQLMREVEEPNILDIGSGSGAISIAIANELKSSSVTGIDINEKAIELANENKILNKIENVNFIESNLFEKLDKDFKYDLIVSNPPYISKEEYETLMPEVKNYEPQNALTDLGDGLYFYREISKLAGEYLKDTGYLVYEIGYNQAKDVTKILQNNNFDVLSAIKDYGGNDRVVIAKKTVKTENFEEIEEEEDVNLSEWLWLFFTWRTYRAKTKRAKRFS
;
A
#
# COMPACT_ATOMS: atom_id res chain seq x y z
N MET A 1 1.58 28.99 -24.21
CA MET A 1 0.81 29.88 -23.30
C MET A 1 0.37 29.07 -22.14
N ASN A 2 0.86 29.41 -20.97
CA ASN A 2 0.52 28.69 -19.74
C ASN A 2 -0.77 29.22 -19.10
N LEU A 3 -1.20 28.58 -17.99
CA LEU A 3 -2.46 28.87 -17.34
C LEU A 3 -2.53 30.31 -16.77
N VAL A 4 -1.43 30.84 -16.25
CA VAL A 4 -1.38 32.23 -15.77
C VAL A 4 -1.55 33.23 -16.91
N GLU A 5 -0.87 32.98 -18.01
CA GLU A 5 -0.93 33.86 -19.19
C GLU A 5 -2.34 33.89 -19.77
N ILE A 6 -3.04 32.75 -19.89
CA ILE A 6 -4.40 32.70 -20.41
C ILE A 6 -5.41 33.34 -19.46
N LEU A 7 -5.27 33.16 -18.15
CA LEU A 7 -6.11 33.85 -17.18
C LEU A 7 -5.97 35.35 -17.25
N LYS A 8 -4.73 35.85 -17.31
CA LYS A 8 -4.44 37.28 -17.43
C LYS A 8 -4.97 37.86 -18.73
N PHE A 9 -4.74 37.16 -19.84
CA PHE A 9 -5.29 37.57 -21.16
C PHE A 9 -6.82 37.64 -21.13
N THR A 10 -7.48 36.63 -20.56
CA THR A 10 -8.95 36.56 -20.48
C THR A 10 -9.50 37.67 -19.58
N GLU A 11 -8.88 37.95 -18.46
CA GLU A 11 -9.24 39.05 -17.55
C GLU A 11 -9.11 40.42 -18.26
N GLU A 12 -7.95 40.68 -18.88
CA GLU A 12 -7.70 41.95 -19.61
C GLU A 12 -8.67 42.15 -20.76
N TYR A 13 -9.01 41.07 -21.51
CA TYR A 13 -9.97 41.14 -22.59
C TYR A 13 -11.37 41.50 -22.08
N LEU A 14 -11.88 40.84 -21.03
CA LEU A 14 -13.18 41.14 -20.41
C LEU A 14 -13.21 42.56 -19.80
N LYS A 15 -12.11 43.00 -19.21
CA LYS A 15 -11.95 44.37 -18.69
C LYS A 15 -12.08 45.43 -19.79
N LYS A 16 -11.49 45.19 -20.98
CA LYS A 16 -11.60 46.05 -22.12
C LYS A 16 -13.05 46.26 -22.60
N TYR A 17 -13.89 45.23 -22.41
CA TYR A 17 -15.32 45.26 -22.77
C TYR A 17 -16.23 45.58 -21.57
N SER A 18 -15.66 46.18 -20.52
CA SER A 18 -16.40 46.74 -19.36
C SER A 18 -17.23 45.72 -18.56
N PHE A 19 -16.82 44.46 -18.49
CA PHE A 19 -17.43 43.51 -17.60
C PHE A 19 -17.23 43.91 -16.12
N SER A 20 -18.27 43.77 -15.28
CA SER A 20 -18.26 44.25 -13.91
C SER A 20 -17.27 43.51 -13.01
N LYS A 21 -16.99 42.24 -13.27
CA LYS A 21 -16.10 41.36 -12.49
C LYS A 21 -15.17 40.53 -13.38
N PRO A 22 -14.30 41.17 -14.18
CA PRO A 22 -13.58 40.53 -15.28
C PRO A 22 -12.71 39.35 -14.81
N ARG A 23 -12.05 39.47 -13.68
CA ARG A 23 -11.25 38.39 -13.09
C ARG A 23 -12.09 37.17 -12.71
N LEU A 24 -13.23 37.40 -12.05
CA LEU A 24 -14.15 36.32 -11.66
C LEU A 24 -14.68 35.58 -12.88
N GLU A 25 -15.07 36.32 -13.92
CA GLU A 25 -15.58 35.74 -15.14
C GLU A 25 -14.49 34.99 -15.92
N ALA A 26 -13.23 35.49 -15.92
CA ALA A 26 -12.08 34.78 -16.47
C ALA A 26 -11.80 33.46 -15.76
N GLU A 27 -11.80 33.48 -14.43
CA GLU A 27 -11.61 32.28 -13.62
C GLU A 27 -12.72 31.24 -13.87
N LYS A 28 -13.99 31.67 -13.95
CA LYS A 28 -15.14 30.78 -14.27
C LYS A 28 -15.01 30.15 -15.65
N LEU A 29 -14.71 30.94 -16.65
CA LEU A 29 -14.55 30.47 -18.03
C LEU A 29 -13.40 29.47 -18.15
N VAL A 30 -12.22 29.81 -17.64
CA VAL A 30 -11.03 28.95 -17.71
C VAL A 30 -11.20 27.68 -16.90
N SER A 31 -11.74 27.77 -15.67
CA SER A 31 -12.13 26.63 -14.85
C SER A 31 -13.02 25.64 -15.62
N TYR A 32 -14.00 26.19 -16.31
CA TYR A 32 -14.94 25.37 -17.06
C TYR A 32 -14.29 24.63 -18.23
N VAL A 33 -13.51 25.34 -19.05
CA VAL A 33 -12.86 24.73 -20.23
C VAL A 33 -11.84 23.69 -19.84
N LEU A 34 -11.06 23.95 -18.77
CA LEU A 34 -10.03 23.05 -18.29
C LEU A 34 -10.55 21.93 -17.36
N ASN A 35 -11.83 21.98 -17.02
CA ASN A 35 -12.43 21.08 -16.05
C ASN A 35 -11.70 21.06 -14.69
N LEU A 36 -11.21 22.22 -14.25
CA LEU A 36 -10.52 22.45 -13.00
C LEU A 36 -11.41 23.31 -12.09
N ASP A 37 -11.29 23.15 -10.78
CA ASP A 37 -11.86 24.13 -9.85
C ASP A 37 -11.02 25.42 -9.84
N ARG A 38 -11.59 26.50 -9.29
CA ARG A 38 -10.92 27.80 -9.27
C ARG A 38 -9.63 27.81 -8.44
N ILE A 39 -9.54 26.98 -7.42
CA ILE A 39 -8.33 26.85 -6.59
C ILE A 39 -7.26 26.10 -7.36
N ALA A 40 -7.63 25.05 -8.09
CA ALA A 40 -6.72 24.27 -8.94
C ALA A 40 -6.07 25.11 -10.05
N LEU A 41 -6.73 26.20 -10.51
CA LEU A 41 -6.10 27.13 -11.46
C LEU A 41 -4.83 27.78 -10.91
N TYR A 42 -4.79 28.01 -9.59
CA TYR A 42 -3.64 28.62 -8.92
C TYR A 42 -2.59 27.59 -8.49
N ILE A 43 -2.99 26.33 -8.32
CA ILE A 43 -2.06 25.24 -8.00
C ILE A 43 -1.29 24.83 -9.26
N HIS A 44 -1.97 24.78 -10.41
CA HIS A 44 -1.40 24.32 -11.68
C HIS A 44 -1.00 25.49 -12.62
N TYR A 45 -0.53 26.58 -12.07
CA TYR A 45 -0.29 27.85 -12.77
C TYR A 45 0.72 27.76 -13.93
N GLU A 46 1.66 26.81 -13.90
CA GLU A 46 2.65 26.58 -14.97
C GLU A 46 2.17 25.64 -16.07
N ARG A 47 0.98 25.02 -15.93
CA ARG A 47 0.45 24.09 -16.93
C ARG A 47 0.32 24.76 -18.30
N GLU A 48 0.91 24.14 -19.31
CA GLU A 48 0.70 24.53 -20.70
C GLU A 48 -0.69 24.09 -21.20
N LEU A 49 -1.38 24.96 -21.93
CA LEU A 49 -2.68 24.66 -22.52
C LEU A 49 -2.52 24.07 -23.91
N SER A 50 -3.35 23.07 -24.23
CA SER A 50 -3.49 22.56 -25.61
C SER A 50 -4.11 23.59 -26.54
N GLU A 51 -3.95 23.40 -27.85
CA GLU A 51 -4.57 24.31 -28.86
C GLU A 51 -6.11 24.25 -28.81
N ASP A 52 -6.68 23.08 -28.50
CA ASP A 52 -8.13 22.91 -28.35
C ASP A 52 -8.67 23.67 -27.14
N GLU A 53 -7.95 23.64 -26.01
CA GLU A 53 -8.29 24.38 -24.79
C GLU A 53 -8.24 25.89 -25.05
N LYS A 54 -7.19 26.37 -25.70
CA LYS A 54 -7.04 27.78 -26.09
C LYS A 54 -8.14 28.23 -27.05
N THR A 55 -8.48 27.39 -28.03
CA THR A 55 -9.55 27.66 -29.00
C THR A 55 -10.90 27.74 -28.31
N SER A 56 -11.20 26.80 -27.41
CA SER A 56 -12.44 26.79 -26.65
C SER A 56 -12.58 28.03 -25.76
N ILE A 57 -11.52 28.45 -25.07
CA ILE A 57 -11.52 29.67 -24.25
C ILE A 57 -11.81 30.90 -25.12
N LYS A 58 -11.16 31.03 -26.31
CA LYS A 58 -11.36 32.14 -27.21
C LYS A 58 -12.80 32.20 -27.77
N GLN A 59 -13.40 31.05 -28.10
CA GLN A 59 -14.78 30.96 -28.58
C GLN A 59 -15.78 31.45 -27.52
N TYR A 60 -15.66 30.98 -26.29
CA TYR A 60 -16.53 31.43 -25.19
C TYR A 60 -16.33 32.91 -24.88
N LEU A 61 -15.08 33.37 -24.86
CA LEU A 61 -14.74 34.76 -24.61
C LEU A 61 -15.36 35.71 -25.66
N LYS A 62 -15.25 35.32 -26.93
CA LYS A 62 -15.88 36.05 -28.03
C LYS A 62 -17.40 36.11 -27.89
N LYS A 63 -18.05 35.00 -27.59
CA LYS A 63 -19.48 34.89 -27.38
C LYS A 63 -19.97 35.72 -26.19
N MET A 64 -19.23 35.73 -25.06
CA MET A 64 -19.52 36.58 -23.91
C MET A 64 -19.61 38.06 -24.29
N VAL A 65 -18.66 38.53 -25.11
CA VAL A 65 -18.59 39.91 -25.56
C VAL A 65 -19.67 40.21 -26.58
N GLU A 66 -19.89 39.34 -27.58
CA GLU A 66 -20.89 39.52 -28.62
C GLU A 66 -22.31 39.58 -28.07
N GLU A 67 -22.62 38.73 -27.08
CA GLU A 67 -23.96 38.70 -26.45
C GLU A 67 -24.07 39.63 -25.23
N ASN A 68 -22.98 40.25 -24.80
CA ASN A 68 -22.88 41.07 -23.61
C ASN A 68 -23.40 40.33 -22.37
N LYS A 69 -23.05 39.04 -22.22
CA LYS A 69 -23.47 38.16 -21.14
C LYS A 69 -22.30 37.71 -20.31
N THR A 70 -22.51 37.59 -19.00
CA THR A 70 -21.56 36.89 -18.10
C THR A 70 -21.43 35.43 -18.50
N PHE A 71 -20.39 34.78 -18.05
CA PHE A 71 -20.17 33.36 -18.38
C PHE A 71 -21.34 32.48 -17.89
N ASP A 72 -21.89 32.79 -16.70
CA ASP A 72 -23.02 32.06 -16.14
C ASP A 72 -24.31 32.28 -16.99
N GLU A 73 -24.56 33.50 -17.48
CA GLU A 73 -25.71 33.79 -18.37
C GLU A 73 -25.59 33.12 -19.74
N LEU A 74 -24.36 33.01 -20.26
CA LEU A 74 -24.10 32.29 -21.51
C LEU A 74 -24.34 30.79 -21.42
N LYS A 75 -24.02 30.21 -20.27
CA LYS A 75 -24.28 28.80 -20.00
C LYS A 75 -25.75 28.47 -19.80
N GLY A 76 -26.59 29.48 -19.63
CA GLY A 76 -27.91 29.33 -19.04
C GLY A 76 -27.78 29.11 -17.51
N GLU A 77 -28.86 29.26 -16.79
CA GLU A 77 -28.87 28.92 -15.37
C GLU A 77 -28.31 27.52 -15.21
N LYS A 78 -27.07 27.39 -14.66
CA LYS A 78 -26.60 26.10 -14.23
C LYS A 78 -27.58 25.61 -13.18
N LYS A 79 -28.33 24.58 -13.50
CA LYS A 79 -29.07 23.85 -12.49
C LYS A 79 -28.04 23.45 -11.42
N ASP A 80 -28.14 24.03 -10.23
CA ASP A 80 -27.28 23.64 -9.13
C ASP A 80 -27.73 22.26 -8.63
N PHE A 81 -27.01 21.24 -9.05
CA PHE A 81 -27.27 19.86 -8.66
C PHE A 81 -26.81 19.54 -7.24
N LYS A 82 -26.22 20.50 -6.53
CA LYS A 82 -25.56 20.26 -5.25
C LYS A 82 -26.52 19.67 -4.20
N GLU A 83 -27.70 20.23 -4.06
CA GLU A 83 -28.69 19.73 -3.09
C GLU A 83 -29.20 18.34 -3.48
N GLU A 84 -29.52 18.10 -4.75
CA GLU A 84 -29.96 16.79 -5.24
C GLU A 84 -28.87 15.71 -5.02
N ASN A 85 -27.63 16.03 -5.38
CA ASN A 85 -26.52 15.08 -5.25
C ASN A 85 -26.15 14.82 -3.79
N LEU A 86 -26.21 15.83 -2.92
CA LEU A 86 -26.02 15.65 -1.48
C LEU A 86 -27.13 14.81 -0.86
N ASP A 87 -28.38 14.96 -1.31
CA ASP A 87 -29.49 14.13 -0.86
C ASP A 87 -29.27 12.66 -1.28
N ILE A 88 -28.84 12.41 -2.55
CA ILE A 88 -28.51 11.07 -3.01
C ILE A 88 -27.35 10.48 -2.19
N PHE A 89 -26.30 11.25 -1.94
CA PHE A 89 -25.16 10.83 -1.13
C PHE A 89 -25.58 10.47 0.30
N ASN A 90 -26.31 11.34 0.99
CA ASN A 90 -26.77 11.12 2.35
C ASN A 90 -27.70 9.89 2.45
N LYS A 91 -28.62 9.72 1.49
CA LYS A 91 -29.47 8.52 1.40
C LYS A 91 -28.65 7.25 1.19
N SER A 92 -27.54 7.33 0.44
CA SER A 92 -26.63 6.21 0.24
C SER A 92 -25.91 5.82 1.53
N VAL A 93 -25.43 6.80 2.31
CA VAL A 93 -24.84 6.58 3.63
C VAL A 93 -25.85 5.90 4.57
N GLU A 94 -27.08 6.43 4.66
CA GLU A 94 -28.13 5.85 5.48
C GLU A 94 -28.53 4.44 5.02
N TYR A 95 -28.54 4.18 3.71
CA TYR A 95 -28.82 2.86 3.18
C TYR A 95 -27.77 1.84 3.61
N LEU A 96 -26.45 2.16 3.50
CA LEU A 96 -25.36 1.30 3.97
C LEU A 96 -25.44 1.09 5.49
N LYS A 97 -25.69 2.14 6.25
CA LYS A 97 -25.81 2.09 7.71
C LYS A 97 -26.95 1.17 8.18
N ARG A 98 -28.14 1.29 7.59
CA ARG A 98 -29.31 0.43 7.90
C ARG A 98 -29.08 -1.05 7.56
N ASN A 99 -28.16 -1.35 6.66
CA ASN A 99 -27.77 -2.72 6.31
C ASN A 99 -26.52 -3.20 7.09
N GLY A 100 -26.11 -2.47 8.14
CA GLY A 100 -25.05 -2.89 9.05
C GLY A 100 -23.64 -2.85 8.45
N VAL A 101 -23.40 -2.01 7.44
CA VAL A 101 -22.04 -1.78 6.90
C VAL A 101 -21.21 -1.02 7.93
N PRO A 102 -20.00 -1.47 8.29
CA PRO A 102 -19.21 -0.88 9.39
C PRO A 102 -18.83 0.59 9.17
N SER A 103 -18.48 0.97 7.94
CA SER A 103 -17.99 2.31 7.60
C SER A 103 -18.84 2.97 6.50
N PRO A 104 -20.14 3.24 6.73
CA PRO A 104 -21.07 3.60 5.68
C PRO A 104 -20.73 4.91 4.96
N LEU A 105 -20.20 5.90 5.68
CA LEU A 105 -19.77 7.18 5.09
C LEU A 105 -18.55 6.97 4.18
N LEU A 106 -17.53 6.30 4.69
CA LEU A 106 -16.29 6.04 3.96
C LEU A 106 -16.54 5.20 2.71
N ASP A 107 -17.34 4.14 2.82
CA ASP A 107 -17.71 3.27 1.70
C ASP A 107 -18.48 4.06 0.63
N THR A 108 -19.38 4.96 1.03
CA THR A 108 -20.11 5.84 0.10
C THR A 108 -19.15 6.80 -0.63
N GLU A 109 -18.22 7.41 0.11
CA GLU A 109 -17.22 8.31 -0.49
C GLU A 109 -16.38 7.59 -1.56
N TYR A 110 -15.91 6.38 -1.28
CA TYR A 110 -15.15 5.58 -2.25
C TYR A 110 -15.99 5.21 -3.49
N ILE A 111 -17.23 4.75 -3.31
CA ILE A 111 -18.13 4.39 -4.41
C ILE A 111 -18.40 5.59 -5.31
N PHE A 112 -18.73 6.75 -4.73
CA PHE A 112 -18.98 7.97 -5.51
C PHE A 112 -17.70 8.45 -6.20
N SER A 113 -16.57 8.42 -5.52
CA SER A 113 -15.27 8.83 -6.08
C SER A 113 -14.87 7.95 -7.26
N ASP A 114 -15.06 6.63 -7.14
CA ASP A 114 -14.75 5.70 -8.23
C ASP A 114 -15.65 5.93 -9.44
N VAL A 115 -16.97 5.99 -9.25
CA VAL A 115 -17.90 6.15 -10.37
C VAL A 115 -17.75 7.51 -11.05
N LEU A 116 -17.54 8.58 -10.26
CA LEU A 116 -17.38 9.93 -10.78
C LEU A 116 -15.97 10.25 -11.28
N LYS A 117 -15.03 9.31 -11.09
CA LYS A 117 -13.60 9.45 -11.43
C LYS A 117 -12.97 10.72 -10.86
N VAL A 118 -13.23 10.96 -9.59
CA VAL A 118 -12.69 12.08 -8.82
C VAL A 118 -11.96 11.60 -7.57
N ASN A 119 -10.98 12.36 -7.12
CA ASN A 119 -10.32 12.07 -5.85
C ASN A 119 -11.31 12.23 -4.68
N LYS A 120 -11.28 11.33 -3.71
CA LYS A 120 -12.14 11.35 -2.52
C LYS A 120 -12.11 12.70 -1.80
N ASN A 121 -10.93 13.31 -1.67
CA ASN A 121 -10.76 14.62 -1.02
C ASN A 121 -11.45 15.76 -1.78
N THR A 122 -11.67 15.61 -3.09
CA THR A 122 -12.33 16.60 -3.94
C THR A 122 -13.79 16.26 -4.26
N LEU A 123 -14.29 15.11 -3.81
CA LEU A 123 -15.64 14.64 -4.08
C LEU A 123 -16.71 15.70 -3.75
N LYS A 124 -16.57 16.37 -2.59
CA LYS A 124 -17.49 17.43 -2.14
C LYS A 124 -17.67 18.55 -3.17
N TYR A 125 -16.62 18.91 -3.89
CA TYR A 125 -16.67 19.96 -4.92
C TYR A 125 -17.31 19.47 -6.21
N SER A 126 -17.30 18.17 -6.45
CA SER A 126 -17.92 17.55 -7.64
C SER A 126 -19.43 17.43 -7.53
N MET A 127 -19.99 17.58 -6.30
CA MET A 127 -21.44 17.46 -6.07
C MET A 127 -22.28 18.57 -6.71
N SER A 128 -21.69 19.69 -7.13
CA SER A 128 -22.41 20.75 -7.88
C SER A 128 -22.52 20.47 -9.38
N ARG A 129 -22.00 19.34 -9.87
CA ARG A 129 -22.12 18.90 -11.27
C ARG A 129 -23.26 17.91 -11.43
N GLU A 130 -23.81 17.82 -12.64
CA GLU A 130 -24.78 16.78 -12.96
C GLU A 130 -24.14 15.38 -12.83
N ILE A 131 -24.74 14.54 -12.03
CA ILE A 131 -24.46 13.10 -12.03
C ILE A 131 -25.38 12.46 -13.06
N LYS A 132 -24.81 11.92 -14.14
CA LYS A 132 -25.55 11.28 -15.22
C LYS A 132 -26.35 10.08 -14.70
N LYS A 133 -27.39 9.72 -15.45
CA LYS A 133 -28.22 8.56 -15.09
C LYS A 133 -27.40 7.28 -14.99
N GLU A 134 -26.49 7.05 -15.94
CA GLU A 134 -25.61 5.87 -15.96
C GLU A 134 -24.75 5.79 -14.69
N ASP A 135 -24.22 6.92 -14.22
CA ASP A 135 -23.41 6.99 -12.99
C ASP A 135 -24.28 6.75 -11.75
N LYS A 136 -25.50 7.31 -11.69
CA LYS A 136 -26.45 7.03 -10.61
C LYS A 136 -26.84 5.54 -10.55
N ASP A 137 -27.01 4.90 -11.71
CA ASP A 137 -27.31 3.46 -11.79
C ASP A 137 -26.13 2.61 -11.33
N LYS A 138 -24.88 2.93 -11.73
CA LYS A 138 -23.66 2.27 -11.22
C LYS A 138 -23.50 2.44 -9.73
N ILE A 139 -23.66 3.66 -9.19
CA ILE A 139 -23.61 3.92 -7.75
C ILE A 139 -24.62 3.01 -7.02
N ARG A 140 -25.85 2.94 -7.53
CA ARG A 140 -26.91 2.09 -6.94
C ARG A 140 -26.51 0.60 -6.95
N GLU A 141 -25.96 0.11 -8.05
CA GLU A 141 -25.51 -1.28 -8.16
C GLU A 141 -24.43 -1.59 -7.13
N MET A 142 -23.38 -0.75 -7.04
CA MET A 142 -22.29 -0.92 -6.06
C MET A 142 -22.80 -0.85 -4.61
N LEU A 143 -23.73 0.08 -4.31
CA LEU A 143 -24.36 0.16 -3.01
C LEU A 143 -25.16 -1.11 -2.65
N VAL A 144 -25.86 -1.71 -3.63
CA VAL A 144 -26.59 -2.97 -3.42
C VAL A 144 -25.62 -4.11 -3.17
N LEU A 145 -24.56 -4.24 -3.93
CA LEU A 145 -23.51 -5.23 -3.70
C LEU A 145 -22.94 -5.10 -2.29
N ARG A 146 -22.62 -3.86 -1.87
CA ARG A 146 -22.06 -3.60 -0.55
C ARG A 146 -23.04 -3.87 0.59
N ALA A 147 -24.28 -3.39 0.47
CA ALA A 147 -25.30 -3.48 1.52
C ALA A 147 -25.94 -4.86 1.62
N LYS A 148 -26.47 -5.38 0.52
CA LYS A 148 -27.29 -6.60 0.52
C LYS A 148 -26.46 -7.87 0.39
N LYS A 149 -25.41 -7.82 -0.43
CA LYS A 149 -24.52 -8.96 -0.61
C LYS A 149 -23.38 -8.96 0.40
N ARG A 150 -23.16 -7.86 1.10
CA ARG A 150 -22.04 -7.70 2.04
C ARG A 150 -20.68 -7.92 1.36
N LYS A 151 -20.58 -7.65 0.04
CA LYS A 151 -19.32 -7.78 -0.70
C LYS A 151 -18.32 -6.74 -0.17
N PRO A 152 -17.05 -7.10 0.06
CA PRO A 152 -16.01 -6.14 0.42
C PRO A 152 -15.94 -4.96 -0.54
N LEU A 153 -15.77 -3.75 -0.02
CA LEU A 153 -15.68 -2.55 -0.84
C LEU A 153 -14.56 -2.68 -1.88
N GLN A 154 -13.41 -3.19 -1.49
CA GLN A 154 -12.25 -3.37 -2.32
C GLN A 154 -12.54 -4.25 -3.55
N TYR A 155 -13.25 -5.36 -3.37
CA TYR A 155 -13.68 -6.22 -4.48
C TYR A 155 -14.76 -5.58 -5.36
N ILE A 156 -15.51 -4.60 -4.85
CA ILE A 156 -16.46 -3.83 -5.66
C ILE A 156 -15.72 -2.81 -6.53
N LEU A 157 -14.69 -2.17 -5.97
CA LEU A 157 -13.85 -1.19 -6.67
C LEU A 157 -12.88 -1.85 -7.65
N GLY A 158 -12.38 -3.06 -7.34
CA GLY A 158 -11.39 -3.78 -8.13
C GLY A 158 -9.96 -3.32 -7.93
N GLU A 159 -9.75 -2.22 -7.20
CA GLU A 159 -8.45 -1.64 -6.89
C GLU A 159 -8.40 -1.18 -5.43
N TRP A 160 -7.22 -1.26 -4.82
CA TRP A 160 -6.96 -0.78 -3.47
C TRP A 160 -5.55 -0.22 -3.33
N GLU A 161 -5.33 0.66 -2.36
CA GLU A 161 -4.03 1.20 -2.05
C GLU A 161 -3.39 0.43 -0.89
N PHE A 162 -2.11 0.10 -1.02
CA PHE A 162 -1.29 -0.47 0.03
C PHE A 162 0.12 0.10 -0.07
N TYR A 163 0.65 0.60 1.04
CA TYR A 163 1.98 1.22 1.14
C TYR A 163 2.21 2.32 0.09
N GLY A 164 1.18 3.14 -0.19
CA GLY A 164 1.19 4.20 -1.20
C GLY A 164 1.20 3.73 -2.66
N LEU A 165 1.04 2.43 -2.92
CA LEU A 165 1.01 1.82 -4.24
C LEU A 165 -0.40 1.31 -4.60
N PRO A 166 -0.84 1.41 -5.87
CA PRO A 166 -2.10 0.84 -6.32
C PRO A 166 -1.98 -0.68 -6.53
N PHE A 167 -2.96 -1.43 -6.04
CA PHE A 167 -3.08 -2.87 -6.25
C PHE A 167 -4.43 -3.23 -6.82
N LYS A 168 -4.45 -4.05 -7.86
CA LYS A 168 -5.66 -4.77 -8.26
C LYS A 168 -6.01 -5.77 -7.18
N VAL A 169 -7.30 -5.89 -6.89
CA VAL A 169 -7.85 -6.86 -5.95
C VAL A 169 -9.05 -7.56 -6.57
N ASN A 170 -9.18 -8.86 -6.37
CA ASN A 170 -10.29 -9.67 -6.88
C ASN A 170 -10.60 -10.83 -5.93
N GLU A 171 -11.78 -11.40 -6.09
CA GLU A 171 -12.22 -12.54 -5.29
C GLU A 171 -11.26 -13.72 -5.45
N GLY A 172 -10.98 -14.41 -4.34
CA GLY A 172 -10.08 -15.54 -4.30
C GLY A 172 -8.64 -15.21 -3.87
N VAL A 173 -8.31 -13.93 -3.65
CA VAL A 173 -7.04 -13.49 -3.10
C VAL A 173 -7.29 -12.53 -1.94
N LEU A 174 -6.53 -12.66 -0.86
CA LEU A 174 -6.67 -11.82 0.34
C LEU A 174 -6.49 -10.34 -0.02
N ILE A 175 -7.39 -9.50 0.49
CA ILE A 175 -7.28 -8.03 0.35
C ILE A 175 -6.13 -7.54 1.23
N PRO A 176 -5.17 -6.74 0.70
CA PRO A 176 -4.10 -6.16 1.51
C PRO A 176 -4.64 -5.35 2.69
N ARG A 177 -4.05 -5.57 3.89
CA ARG A 177 -4.46 -4.91 5.13
C ARG A 177 -3.49 -3.80 5.50
N THR A 178 -4.01 -2.71 6.02
CA THR A 178 -3.18 -1.58 6.49
C THR A 178 -2.22 -1.99 7.61
N ASP A 179 -2.63 -2.93 8.49
CA ASP A 179 -1.75 -3.41 9.56
C ASP A 179 -0.52 -4.13 9.02
N THR A 180 -0.61 -4.75 7.85
CA THR A 180 0.51 -5.42 7.16
C THR A 180 1.58 -4.43 6.67
N GLU A 181 1.27 -3.14 6.56
CA GLU A 181 2.27 -2.11 6.23
C GLU A 181 3.36 -2.01 7.30
N ILE A 182 3.04 -2.32 8.56
CA ILE A 182 4.02 -2.38 9.66
C ILE A 182 5.03 -3.50 9.42
N LEU A 183 4.57 -4.66 8.94
CA LEU A 183 5.44 -5.78 8.56
C LEU A 183 6.43 -5.35 7.46
N VAL A 184 5.94 -4.69 6.42
CA VAL A 184 6.76 -4.15 5.32
C VAL A 184 7.80 -3.17 5.84
N GLU A 185 7.40 -2.23 6.71
CA GLU A 185 8.30 -1.24 7.30
C GLU A 185 9.44 -1.91 8.08
N GLN A 186 9.15 -2.94 8.89
CA GLN A 186 10.18 -3.67 9.63
C GLN A 186 11.13 -4.42 8.69
N CYS A 187 10.63 -5.05 7.64
CA CYS A 187 11.46 -5.73 6.65
C CYS A 187 12.41 -4.75 5.94
N ILE A 188 11.91 -3.59 5.55
CA ILE A 188 12.73 -2.54 4.92
C ILE A 188 13.82 -2.05 5.89
N GLN A 189 13.48 -1.81 7.16
CA GLN A 189 14.45 -1.36 8.16
C GLN A 189 15.57 -2.37 8.38
N LEU A 190 15.25 -3.67 8.43
CA LEU A 190 16.24 -4.74 8.61
C LEU A 190 17.17 -4.87 7.41
N MET A 191 16.67 -4.63 6.20
CA MET A 191 17.42 -4.87 4.96
C MET A 191 18.08 -3.62 4.37
N ARG A 192 17.81 -2.43 4.89
CA ARG A 192 18.30 -1.15 4.35
C ARG A 192 19.82 -1.08 4.20
N GLU A 193 20.56 -1.67 5.13
CA GLU A 193 22.03 -1.64 5.14
C GLU A 193 22.67 -2.90 4.50
N VAL A 194 21.84 -3.83 3.99
CA VAL A 194 22.29 -5.04 3.32
C VAL A 194 22.45 -4.72 1.83
N GLU A 195 23.61 -4.98 1.27
CA GLU A 195 23.87 -4.82 -0.15
C GLU A 195 23.20 -5.98 -0.91
N GLU A 196 22.32 -5.66 -1.88
CA GLU A 196 21.60 -6.62 -2.73
C GLU A 196 20.89 -7.74 -1.92
N PRO A 197 19.97 -7.41 -0.98
CA PRO A 197 19.35 -8.42 -0.14
C PRO A 197 18.45 -9.37 -0.94
N ASN A 198 18.56 -10.67 -0.64
CA ASN A 198 17.66 -11.70 -1.15
C ASN A 198 16.53 -11.93 -0.14
N ILE A 199 15.29 -11.73 -0.56
CA ILE A 199 14.12 -11.74 0.31
C ILE A 199 13.10 -12.75 -0.20
N LEU A 200 12.55 -13.57 0.71
CA LEU A 200 11.47 -14.52 0.44
C LEU A 200 10.20 -14.08 1.16
N ASP A 201 9.11 -13.94 0.42
CA ASP A 201 7.76 -13.68 0.94
C ASP A 201 6.91 -14.93 0.78
N ILE A 202 6.54 -15.57 1.89
CA ILE A 202 5.76 -16.81 1.92
C ILE A 202 4.28 -16.51 2.12
N GLY A 203 3.44 -16.95 1.18
CA GLY A 203 2.03 -16.59 1.11
C GLY A 203 1.83 -15.19 0.54
N SER A 204 2.45 -14.92 -0.61
CA SER A 204 2.54 -13.56 -1.18
C SER A 204 1.18 -12.96 -1.57
N GLY A 205 0.14 -13.76 -1.75
CA GLY A 205 -1.21 -13.30 -2.07
C GLY A 205 -1.23 -12.40 -3.32
N SER A 206 -1.70 -11.18 -3.16
CA SER A 206 -1.70 -10.15 -4.23
C SER A 206 -0.33 -9.59 -4.60
N GLY A 207 0.73 -10.05 -3.92
CA GLY A 207 2.10 -9.52 -4.05
C GLY A 207 2.36 -8.24 -3.24
N ALA A 208 1.45 -7.85 -2.35
CA ALA A 208 1.49 -6.56 -1.66
C ALA A 208 2.79 -6.36 -0.87
N ILE A 209 3.19 -7.33 -0.04
CA ILE A 209 4.44 -7.27 0.75
C ILE A 209 5.65 -7.27 -0.17
N SER A 210 5.74 -8.24 -1.07
CA SER A 210 6.86 -8.39 -2.02
C SER A 210 7.09 -7.14 -2.86
N ILE A 211 6.02 -6.59 -3.46
CA ILE A 211 6.08 -5.42 -4.34
C ILE A 211 6.44 -4.16 -3.55
N ALA A 212 5.87 -3.96 -2.36
CA ALA A 212 6.20 -2.82 -1.52
C ALA A 212 7.67 -2.84 -1.09
N ILE A 213 8.20 -3.98 -0.65
CA ILE A 213 9.62 -4.14 -0.30
C ILE A 213 10.51 -3.88 -1.52
N ALA A 214 10.20 -4.49 -2.67
CA ALA A 214 10.96 -4.33 -3.91
C ALA A 214 10.93 -2.88 -4.45
N ASN A 215 9.84 -2.15 -4.18
CA ASN A 215 9.74 -0.72 -4.52
C ASN A 215 10.68 0.14 -3.69
N GLU A 216 10.83 -0.14 -2.40
CA GLU A 216 11.67 0.63 -1.48
C GLU A 216 13.16 0.23 -1.58
N LEU A 217 13.43 -1.07 -1.72
CA LEU A 217 14.78 -1.64 -1.81
C LEU A 217 15.09 -2.02 -3.26
N LYS A 218 15.47 -1.04 -4.08
CA LYS A 218 15.67 -1.22 -5.53
C LYS A 218 16.78 -2.23 -5.91
N SER A 219 17.77 -2.42 -5.03
CA SER A 219 18.85 -3.40 -5.23
C SER A 219 18.48 -4.81 -4.76
N SER A 220 17.34 -4.99 -4.10
CA SER A 220 16.92 -6.31 -3.61
C SER A 220 16.50 -7.26 -4.73
N SER A 221 16.58 -8.55 -4.44
CA SER A 221 15.92 -9.61 -5.22
C SER A 221 14.84 -10.25 -4.35
N VAL A 222 13.57 -10.04 -4.70
CA VAL A 222 12.44 -10.54 -3.93
C VAL A 222 11.81 -11.74 -4.64
N THR A 223 11.58 -12.82 -3.91
CA THR A 223 10.83 -13.99 -4.37
C THR A 223 9.56 -14.09 -3.55
N GLY A 224 8.40 -13.96 -4.19
CA GLY A 224 7.09 -14.21 -3.56
C GLY A 224 6.60 -15.61 -3.95
N ILE A 225 6.13 -16.37 -2.97
CA ILE A 225 5.55 -17.69 -3.22
C ILE A 225 4.13 -17.78 -2.68
N ASP A 226 3.25 -18.46 -3.39
CA ASP A 226 1.89 -18.76 -2.95
C ASP A 226 1.46 -20.11 -3.53
N ILE A 227 0.59 -20.83 -2.83
CA ILE A 227 0.01 -22.09 -3.30
C ILE A 227 -1.13 -21.88 -4.31
N ASN A 228 -1.70 -20.67 -4.33
CA ASN A 228 -2.86 -20.31 -5.14
C ASN A 228 -2.41 -19.68 -6.46
N GLU A 229 -2.63 -20.40 -7.56
CA GLU A 229 -2.32 -19.92 -8.92
C GLU A 229 -2.92 -18.52 -9.20
N LYS A 230 -4.18 -18.28 -8.78
CA LYS A 230 -4.83 -16.96 -8.96
C LYS A 230 -4.11 -15.83 -8.19
N ALA A 231 -3.51 -16.15 -7.05
CA ALA A 231 -2.71 -15.19 -6.30
C ALA A 231 -1.44 -14.84 -7.09
N ILE A 232 -0.77 -15.84 -7.67
CA ILE A 232 0.42 -15.62 -8.51
C ILE A 232 0.09 -14.82 -9.77
N GLU A 233 -1.04 -15.10 -10.43
CA GLU A 233 -1.51 -14.31 -11.57
C GLU A 233 -1.74 -12.85 -11.17
N LEU A 234 -2.49 -12.60 -10.10
CA LEU A 234 -2.79 -11.26 -9.59
C LEU A 234 -1.53 -10.52 -9.15
N ALA A 235 -0.60 -11.20 -8.46
CA ALA A 235 0.68 -10.63 -8.04
C ALA A 235 1.52 -10.18 -9.24
N ASN A 236 1.55 -10.96 -10.33
CA ASN A 236 2.22 -10.58 -11.57
C ASN A 236 1.53 -9.39 -12.25
N GLU A 237 0.19 -9.30 -12.24
CA GLU A 237 -0.51 -8.11 -12.74
C GLU A 237 -0.15 -6.86 -11.90
N ASN A 238 -0.09 -6.99 -10.58
CA ASN A 238 0.28 -5.92 -9.67
C ASN A 238 1.75 -5.49 -9.82
N LYS A 239 2.65 -6.45 -10.05
CA LYS A 239 4.05 -6.18 -10.43
C LYS A 239 4.13 -5.29 -11.68
N ILE A 240 3.38 -5.64 -12.73
CA ILE A 240 3.34 -4.87 -13.98
C ILE A 240 2.72 -3.48 -13.74
N LEU A 241 1.60 -3.41 -13.01
CA LEU A 241 0.91 -2.16 -12.66
C LEU A 241 1.88 -1.16 -11.99
N ASN A 242 2.69 -1.65 -11.05
CA ASN A 242 3.65 -0.85 -10.28
C ASN A 242 5.03 -0.72 -10.94
N LYS A 243 5.25 -1.33 -12.10
CA LYS A 243 6.52 -1.29 -12.85
C LYS A 243 7.71 -1.77 -12.02
N ILE A 244 7.52 -2.81 -11.23
CA ILE A 244 8.55 -3.42 -10.39
C ILE A 244 9.21 -4.56 -11.16
N GLU A 245 10.53 -4.58 -11.26
CA GLU A 245 11.28 -5.59 -12.02
C GLU A 245 12.00 -6.59 -11.11
N ASN A 246 12.40 -6.17 -9.93
CA ASN A 246 13.21 -6.94 -8.96
C ASN A 246 12.37 -7.86 -8.05
N VAL A 247 11.20 -8.30 -8.48
CA VAL A 247 10.38 -9.31 -7.82
C VAL A 247 10.01 -10.44 -8.78
N ASN A 248 9.99 -11.67 -8.29
CA ASN A 248 9.51 -12.84 -9.01
C ASN A 248 8.49 -13.60 -8.19
N PHE A 249 7.42 -14.13 -8.83
CA PHE A 249 6.39 -14.88 -8.16
C PHE A 249 6.36 -16.33 -8.66
N ILE A 250 6.31 -17.29 -7.72
CA ILE A 250 6.37 -18.73 -7.98
C ILE A 250 5.21 -19.41 -7.25
N GLU A 251 4.45 -20.22 -7.97
CA GLU A 251 3.48 -21.10 -7.34
C GLU A 251 4.21 -22.23 -6.60
N SER A 252 4.10 -22.25 -5.26
CA SER A 252 4.76 -23.24 -4.41
C SER A 252 3.97 -23.47 -3.13
N ASN A 253 3.93 -24.71 -2.67
CA ASN A 253 3.47 -25.05 -1.32
C ASN A 253 4.66 -24.90 -0.37
N LEU A 254 4.69 -23.78 0.37
CA LEU A 254 5.84 -23.40 1.19
C LEU A 254 7.15 -23.51 0.38
N PHE A 255 8.14 -24.22 0.90
CA PHE A 255 9.49 -24.34 0.32
C PHE A 255 9.64 -25.37 -0.80
N GLU A 256 8.59 -26.11 -1.20
CA GLU A 256 8.69 -27.29 -2.07
C GLU A 256 9.39 -27.03 -3.41
N LYS A 257 9.17 -25.87 -4.03
CA LYS A 257 9.77 -25.52 -5.34
C LYS A 257 11.01 -24.62 -5.24
N LEU A 258 11.49 -24.35 -4.03
CA LEU A 258 12.67 -23.51 -3.82
C LEU A 258 13.95 -24.32 -3.84
N ASP A 259 15.02 -23.71 -4.37
CA ASP A 259 16.36 -24.28 -4.32
C ASP A 259 16.92 -24.22 -2.88
N LYS A 260 17.29 -25.36 -2.32
CA LYS A 260 17.84 -25.48 -0.97
C LYS A 260 19.23 -24.88 -0.81
N ASP A 261 19.96 -24.76 -1.92
CA ASP A 261 21.31 -24.19 -1.89
C ASP A 261 21.27 -22.66 -1.92
N PHE A 262 20.14 -22.07 -2.35
CA PHE A 262 19.95 -20.63 -2.33
C PHE A 262 19.55 -20.15 -0.93
N LYS A 263 20.20 -19.10 -0.43
CA LYS A 263 19.99 -18.55 0.91
C LYS A 263 19.48 -17.11 0.87
N TYR A 264 18.49 -16.85 1.70
CA TYR A 264 17.84 -15.54 1.85
C TYR A 264 18.41 -14.77 3.04
N ASP A 265 18.46 -13.45 2.92
CA ASP A 265 18.77 -12.53 4.03
C ASP A 265 17.56 -12.35 4.94
N LEU A 266 16.37 -12.42 4.36
CA LEU A 266 15.09 -12.25 5.05
C LEU A 266 14.05 -13.23 4.49
N ILE A 267 13.34 -13.89 5.40
CA ILE A 267 12.08 -14.58 5.10
C ILE A 267 10.97 -13.81 5.82
N VAL A 268 9.94 -13.42 5.09
CA VAL A 268 8.76 -12.72 5.62
C VAL A 268 7.51 -13.52 5.31
N SER A 269 6.53 -13.51 6.19
CA SER A 269 5.21 -14.10 5.93
C SER A 269 4.11 -13.41 6.74
N ASN A 270 2.97 -13.21 6.09
CA ASN A 270 1.69 -12.99 6.74
C ASN A 270 0.82 -14.25 6.51
N PRO A 271 1.03 -15.31 7.30
CA PRO A 271 0.36 -16.57 7.08
C PRO A 271 -1.08 -16.56 7.61
N PRO A 272 -1.95 -17.50 7.21
CA PRO A 272 -3.26 -17.69 7.82
C PRO A 272 -3.12 -17.96 9.32
N TYR A 273 -3.64 -17.07 10.15
CA TYR A 273 -3.45 -17.11 11.61
C TYR A 273 -4.76 -17.13 12.42
N ILE A 274 -5.91 -17.09 11.76
CA ILE A 274 -7.22 -17.08 12.44
C ILE A 274 -7.54 -18.51 12.89
N SER A 275 -7.83 -18.69 14.18
CA SER A 275 -8.27 -19.98 14.70
C SER A 275 -9.63 -20.38 14.15
N LYS A 276 -9.97 -21.67 14.21
CA LYS A 276 -11.27 -22.16 13.77
C LYS A 276 -12.43 -21.48 14.49
N GLU A 277 -12.31 -21.27 15.79
CA GLU A 277 -13.32 -20.61 16.62
C GLU A 277 -13.51 -19.14 16.21
N GLU A 278 -12.42 -18.41 15.99
CA GLU A 278 -12.46 -17.00 15.55
C GLU A 278 -13.02 -16.88 14.13
N TYR A 279 -12.70 -17.82 13.23
CA TYR A 279 -13.21 -17.85 11.86
C TYR A 279 -14.75 -17.86 11.81
N GLU A 280 -15.39 -18.57 12.74
CA GLU A 280 -16.86 -18.63 12.81
C GLU A 280 -17.49 -17.28 13.15
N THR A 281 -16.76 -16.40 13.81
CA THR A 281 -17.20 -15.07 14.26
C THR A 281 -16.88 -13.93 13.29
N LEU A 282 -16.18 -14.21 12.20
CA LEU A 282 -15.78 -13.20 11.23
C LEU A 282 -16.99 -12.50 10.61
N MET A 283 -16.77 -11.23 10.27
CA MET A 283 -17.78 -10.47 9.54
C MET A 283 -18.12 -11.11 8.20
N PRO A 284 -19.36 -11.02 7.75
CA PRO A 284 -19.82 -11.64 6.50
C PRO A 284 -18.98 -11.27 5.27
N GLU A 285 -18.45 -10.05 5.22
CA GLU A 285 -17.58 -9.58 4.15
C GLU A 285 -16.32 -10.43 4.02
N VAL A 286 -15.71 -10.77 5.14
CA VAL A 286 -14.49 -11.56 5.19
C VAL A 286 -14.82 -13.03 4.97
N LYS A 287 -15.73 -13.58 5.78
CA LYS A 287 -16.06 -15.01 5.78
C LYS A 287 -16.61 -15.54 4.45
N ASN A 288 -17.42 -14.73 3.73
CA ASN A 288 -18.12 -15.19 2.53
C ASN A 288 -17.37 -14.89 1.22
N TYR A 289 -16.37 -14.02 1.23
CA TYR A 289 -15.74 -13.53 0.01
C TYR A 289 -14.24 -13.74 -0.05
N GLU A 290 -13.55 -13.67 1.08
CA GLU A 290 -12.12 -13.90 1.10
C GLU A 290 -11.80 -15.39 1.19
N PRO A 291 -10.69 -15.86 0.58
CA PRO A 291 -10.38 -17.28 0.55
C PRO A 291 -10.10 -17.83 1.95
N GLN A 292 -10.82 -18.86 2.34
CA GLN A 292 -10.70 -19.47 3.67
C GLN A 292 -9.27 -19.90 4.00
N ASN A 293 -8.57 -20.49 3.03
CA ASN A 293 -7.19 -20.95 3.19
C ASN A 293 -6.16 -19.80 3.35
N ALA A 294 -6.53 -18.54 3.06
CA ALA A 294 -5.71 -17.37 3.36
C ALA A 294 -6.01 -16.75 4.74
N LEU A 295 -7.06 -17.23 5.42
CA LEU A 295 -7.51 -16.68 6.70
C LEU A 295 -7.20 -17.63 7.88
N THR A 296 -7.40 -18.93 7.69
CA THR A 296 -7.37 -19.92 8.77
C THR A 296 -6.75 -21.24 8.33
N ASP A 297 -6.06 -21.88 9.28
CA ASP A 297 -5.61 -23.27 9.14
C ASP A 297 -6.69 -24.29 9.57
N LEU A 298 -7.89 -23.81 9.94
CA LEU A 298 -8.99 -24.60 10.55
C LEU A 298 -8.61 -25.31 11.85
N GLY A 299 -7.52 -24.90 12.48
CA GLY A 299 -6.99 -25.37 13.74
C GLY A 299 -6.88 -24.26 14.76
N ASP A 300 -5.71 -24.19 15.42
CA ASP A 300 -5.39 -23.19 16.44
C ASP A 300 -4.82 -21.87 15.90
N GLY A 301 -4.71 -21.73 14.58
CA GLY A 301 -4.13 -20.56 13.91
C GLY A 301 -2.60 -20.49 13.99
N LEU A 302 -1.92 -21.59 14.40
CA LEU A 302 -0.47 -21.61 14.57
C LEU A 302 0.24 -22.60 13.63
N TYR A 303 -0.48 -23.31 12.81
CA TYR A 303 0.06 -24.34 11.92
C TYR A 303 1.17 -23.81 11.00
N PHE A 304 0.91 -22.70 10.30
CA PHE A 304 1.88 -22.17 9.35
C PHE A 304 3.14 -21.64 10.05
N TYR A 305 3.03 -21.03 11.23
CA TYR A 305 4.20 -20.64 12.00
C TYR A 305 5.09 -21.84 12.35
N ARG A 306 4.48 -22.98 12.71
CA ARG A 306 5.22 -24.22 13.01
C ARG A 306 5.93 -24.77 11.77
N GLU A 307 5.21 -24.88 10.64
CA GLU A 307 5.77 -25.46 9.41
C GLU A 307 6.83 -24.57 8.78
N ILE A 308 6.59 -23.25 8.72
CA ILE A 308 7.58 -22.32 8.18
C ILE A 308 8.83 -22.27 9.05
N SER A 309 8.68 -22.10 10.39
CA SER A 309 9.83 -22.00 11.30
C SER A 309 10.70 -23.25 11.29
N LYS A 310 10.10 -24.43 11.13
CA LYS A 310 10.82 -25.71 11.05
C LYS A 310 11.81 -25.78 9.90
N LEU A 311 11.48 -25.16 8.75
CA LEU A 311 12.28 -25.22 7.53
C LEU A 311 13.07 -23.94 7.25
N ALA A 312 12.60 -22.78 7.72
CA ALA A 312 13.17 -21.48 7.38
C ALA A 312 14.67 -21.37 7.66
N GLY A 313 15.17 -22.03 8.74
CA GLY A 313 16.59 -22.04 9.06
C GLY A 313 17.47 -22.67 7.97
N GLU A 314 16.93 -23.59 7.15
CA GLU A 314 17.65 -24.20 6.03
C GLU A 314 17.78 -23.24 4.84
N TYR A 315 16.89 -22.27 4.69
CA TYR A 315 16.87 -21.32 3.59
C TYR A 315 17.44 -19.95 3.97
N LEU A 316 17.69 -19.69 5.24
CA LEU A 316 18.28 -18.43 5.70
C LEU A 316 19.81 -18.49 5.73
N LYS A 317 20.44 -17.37 5.40
CA LYS A 317 21.85 -17.12 5.73
C LYS A 317 22.03 -17.14 7.26
N ASP A 318 23.24 -17.31 7.75
CA ASP A 318 23.49 -17.32 9.20
C ASP A 318 23.18 -15.99 9.89
N THR A 319 23.23 -14.89 9.15
CA THR A 319 22.80 -13.56 9.63
C THR A 319 21.33 -13.25 9.35
N GLY A 320 20.59 -14.20 8.77
CA GLY A 320 19.26 -13.99 8.23
C GLY A 320 18.16 -13.82 9.28
N TYR A 321 17.08 -13.19 8.86
CA TYR A 321 15.92 -12.88 9.68
C TYR A 321 14.67 -13.63 9.21
N LEU A 322 13.83 -14.00 10.18
CA LEU A 322 12.48 -14.51 9.95
C LEU A 322 11.49 -13.55 10.60
N VAL A 323 10.55 -13.01 9.81
CA VAL A 323 9.62 -11.98 10.26
C VAL A 323 8.20 -12.41 9.93
N TYR A 324 7.33 -12.38 10.93
CA TYR A 324 5.93 -12.76 10.81
C TYR A 324 4.99 -11.63 11.16
N GLU A 325 3.91 -11.48 10.39
CA GLU A 325 2.68 -10.89 10.93
C GLU A 325 1.98 -11.93 11.80
N ILE A 326 1.37 -11.47 12.91
CA ILE A 326 0.69 -12.33 13.87
C ILE A 326 -0.68 -11.79 14.27
N GLY A 327 -1.56 -12.67 14.72
CA GLY A 327 -2.78 -12.29 15.44
C GLY A 327 -2.45 -11.61 16.77
N TYR A 328 -3.34 -10.70 17.18
CA TYR A 328 -3.15 -9.80 18.34
C TYR A 328 -2.82 -10.50 19.69
N ASN A 329 -3.10 -11.77 19.82
CA ASN A 329 -2.90 -12.58 21.04
C ASN A 329 -1.86 -13.70 20.87
N GLN A 330 -1.17 -13.80 19.72
CA GLN A 330 -0.32 -14.94 19.38
C GLN A 330 1.18 -14.74 19.68
N ALA A 331 1.61 -13.55 20.09
CA ALA A 331 3.04 -13.24 20.27
C ALA A 331 3.80 -14.25 21.12
N LYS A 332 3.21 -14.71 22.24
CA LYS A 332 3.85 -15.67 23.14
C LYS A 332 4.03 -17.05 22.51
N ASP A 333 3.03 -17.53 21.80
CA ASP A 333 3.05 -18.86 21.20
C ASP A 333 3.95 -18.90 19.98
N VAL A 334 3.91 -17.87 19.13
CA VAL A 334 4.83 -17.72 17.99
C VAL A 334 6.28 -17.59 18.48
N THR A 335 6.54 -16.82 19.56
CA THR A 335 7.88 -16.75 20.20
C THR A 335 8.38 -18.14 20.60
N LYS A 336 7.56 -18.96 21.25
CA LYS A 336 7.95 -20.32 21.63
C LYS A 336 8.23 -21.21 20.41
N ILE A 337 7.41 -21.09 19.35
CA ILE A 337 7.61 -21.84 18.10
C ILE A 337 8.97 -21.49 17.50
N LEU A 338 9.30 -20.20 17.41
CA LEU A 338 10.56 -19.71 16.89
C LEU A 338 11.75 -20.21 17.70
N GLN A 339 11.72 -20.09 19.04
CA GLN A 339 12.77 -20.55 19.94
C GLN A 339 13.01 -22.07 19.81
N ASN A 340 11.94 -22.86 19.72
CA ASN A 340 12.04 -24.32 19.53
C ASN A 340 12.64 -24.72 18.17
N ASN A 341 12.70 -23.80 17.20
CA ASN A 341 13.27 -24.00 15.87
C ASN A 341 14.61 -23.25 15.66
N ASN A 342 15.33 -22.95 16.73
CA ASN A 342 16.64 -22.27 16.74
C ASN A 342 16.58 -20.86 16.13
N PHE A 343 15.60 -20.07 16.55
CA PHE A 343 15.52 -18.64 16.28
C PHE A 343 15.57 -17.83 17.57
N ASP A 344 16.39 -16.79 17.59
CA ASP A 344 16.44 -15.80 18.65
C ASP A 344 15.42 -14.70 18.37
N VAL A 345 14.36 -14.62 19.18
CA VAL A 345 13.33 -13.58 19.02
C VAL A 345 13.85 -12.26 19.52
N LEU A 346 13.92 -11.26 18.63
CA LEU A 346 14.49 -9.95 18.92
C LEU A 346 13.44 -8.99 19.46
N SER A 347 12.23 -9.00 18.88
CA SER A 347 11.15 -8.08 19.26
C SER A 347 9.78 -8.56 18.80
N ALA A 348 8.76 -8.07 19.51
CA ALA A 348 7.37 -8.08 19.05
C ALA A 348 6.91 -6.62 18.91
N ILE A 349 6.53 -6.23 17.70
CA ILE A 349 6.13 -4.86 17.35
C ILE A 349 4.61 -4.77 17.39
N LYS A 350 4.13 -3.63 17.91
CA LYS A 350 2.70 -3.36 18.02
C LYS A 350 2.19 -2.54 16.83
N ASP A 351 0.91 -2.79 16.49
CA ASP A 351 0.17 -1.93 15.57
C ASP A 351 -0.20 -0.58 16.24
N TYR A 352 -0.76 0.33 15.44
CA TYR A 352 -1.20 1.64 15.94
C TYR A 352 -2.35 1.55 16.96
N GLY A 353 -3.04 0.41 17.03
CA GLY A 353 -4.05 0.10 18.05
C GLY A 353 -3.46 -0.45 19.36
N GLY A 354 -2.15 -0.67 19.42
CA GLY A 354 -1.44 -1.21 20.60
C GLY A 354 -1.45 -2.73 20.70
N ASN A 355 -1.92 -3.46 19.68
CA ASN A 355 -1.90 -4.92 19.65
C ASN A 355 -0.59 -5.44 19.07
N ASP A 356 -0.12 -6.59 19.52
CA ASP A 356 1.04 -7.26 18.93
C ASP A 356 0.72 -7.61 17.47
N ARG A 357 1.62 -7.25 16.54
CA ARG A 357 1.37 -7.41 15.10
C ARG A 357 2.53 -8.04 14.34
N VAL A 358 3.78 -7.75 14.67
CA VAL A 358 4.94 -8.29 13.96
C VAL A 358 5.91 -8.91 14.96
N VAL A 359 6.37 -10.13 14.68
CA VAL A 359 7.44 -10.78 15.43
C VAL A 359 8.67 -10.87 14.54
N ILE A 360 9.81 -10.40 15.06
CA ILE A 360 11.10 -10.42 14.39
C ILE A 360 12.01 -11.40 15.11
N ALA A 361 12.55 -12.35 14.36
CA ALA A 361 13.51 -13.30 14.87
C ALA A 361 14.74 -13.41 13.95
N LYS A 362 15.85 -13.80 14.53
CA LYS A 362 17.12 -14.05 13.84
C LYS A 362 17.49 -15.51 13.98
N LYS A 363 18.06 -16.09 12.91
CA LYS A 363 18.59 -17.46 12.96
C LYS A 363 19.69 -17.55 14.02
N THR A 364 19.55 -18.50 14.96
CA THR A 364 20.57 -18.77 15.95
C THR A 364 21.72 -19.53 15.28
N VAL A 365 22.88 -18.94 15.25
CA VAL A 365 24.10 -19.62 14.83
C VAL A 365 24.61 -20.43 16.02
N LYS A 366 24.62 -21.76 15.91
CA LYS A 366 25.33 -22.57 16.88
C LYS A 366 26.82 -22.23 16.76
N THR A 367 27.35 -21.44 17.65
CA THR A 367 28.80 -21.43 17.88
C THR A 367 29.16 -22.85 18.24
N GLU A 368 29.90 -23.54 17.38
CA GLU A 368 30.57 -24.78 17.81
C GLU A 368 31.32 -24.44 19.11
N ASN A 369 30.93 -25.11 20.20
CA ASN A 369 31.58 -24.94 21.47
C ASN A 369 33.07 -25.24 21.25
N PHE A 370 33.91 -24.22 21.35
CA PHE A 370 35.33 -24.38 21.63
C PHE A 370 35.51 -24.84 23.10
N GLU A 371 34.75 -25.84 23.54
CA GLU A 371 34.92 -26.57 24.76
C GLU A 371 35.39 -27.98 24.39
N GLU A 372 36.65 -28.07 23.93
CA GLU A 372 37.48 -29.27 23.99
C GLU A 372 38.88 -28.95 23.47
N ILE A 373 39.58 -28.01 24.10
CA ILE A 373 41.03 -27.96 24.15
C ILE A 373 41.41 -27.50 25.58
N GLU A 374 41.10 -28.28 26.57
CA GLU A 374 41.82 -28.31 27.82
C GLU A 374 42.51 -29.68 27.85
N GLU A 375 43.76 -29.68 27.38
CA GLU A 375 44.89 -30.38 28.04
C GLU A 375 46.09 -30.27 27.09
N GLU A 376 47.20 -29.74 27.69
CA GLU A 376 48.57 -29.68 27.18
C GLU A 376 48.91 -28.49 26.27
N GLU A 377 49.26 -27.39 26.87
CA GLU A 377 50.60 -26.74 26.83
C GLU A 377 50.54 -25.37 27.53
N ASP A 378 51.42 -25.14 28.47
CA ASP A 378 51.69 -23.88 29.16
C ASP A 378 51.95 -22.73 28.13
N VAL A 379 50.92 -22.15 27.60
CA VAL A 379 51.08 -20.94 26.75
C VAL A 379 51.01 -19.72 27.68
N ASN A 380 52.17 -19.08 27.79
CA ASN A 380 52.38 -17.89 28.57
C ASN A 380 51.38 -16.78 28.26
N LEU A 381 50.43 -16.58 29.13
CA LEU A 381 49.32 -15.61 29.03
C LEU A 381 49.80 -14.17 28.74
N SER A 382 51.07 -13.86 29.02
CA SER A 382 51.69 -12.56 28.79
C SER A 382 51.94 -12.26 27.31
N GLU A 383 52.23 -13.28 26.47
CA GLU A 383 52.42 -13.10 25.01
C GLU A 383 51.11 -12.91 24.26
N TRP A 384 50.04 -13.58 24.70
CA TRP A 384 48.71 -13.42 24.12
C TRP A 384 48.12 -12.04 24.41
N LEU A 385 48.29 -11.48 25.62
CA LEU A 385 47.88 -10.13 25.97
C LEU A 385 48.66 -9.08 25.17
N TRP A 386 49.96 -9.33 24.88
CA TRP A 386 50.75 -8.40 24.08
C TRP A 386 50.30 -8.36 22.60
N LEU A 387 49.97 -9.50 22.00
CA LEU A 387 49.39 -9.59 20.63
C LEU A 387 47.99 -8.92 20.57
N PHE A 388 47.14 -9.10 21.59
CA PHE A 388 45.83 -8.50 21.61
C PHE A 388 45.89 -6.97 21.74
N PHE A 389 46.82 -6.43 22.54
CA PHE A 389 47.02 -4.98 22.68
C PHE A 389 47.66 -4.35 21.42
N THR A 390 48.55 -5.03 20.74
CA THR A 390 49.18 -4.55 19.51
C THR A 390 48.19 -4.55 18.34
N TRP A 391 47.29 -5.54 18.26
CA TRP A 391 46.24 -5.58 17.24
C TRP A 391 45.20 -4.46 17.43
N ARG A 392 44.84 -4.17 18.67
CA ARG A 392 43.90 -3.10 19.01
C ARG A 392 44.46 -1.68 18.71
N THR A 393 45.74 -1.47 18.90
CA THR A 393 46.42 -0.21 18.58
C THR A 393 46.66 -0.03 17.08
N TYR A 394 46.89 -1.10 16.34
CA TYR A 394 47.01 -1.09 14.86
C TYR A 394 45.65 -0.73 14.22
N ARG A 395 44.53 -1.30 14.71
CA ARG A 395 43.19 -0.98 14.20
C ARG A 395 42.72 0.45 14.51
N ALA A 396 43.19 1.02 15.60
CA ALA A 396 42.90 2.43 15.95
C ALA A 396 43.70 3.40 15.05
N LYS A 397 44.90 3.06 14.61
CA LYS A 397 45.72 3.88 13.72
C LYS A 397 45.21 3.87 12.27
N THR A 398 44.71 2.74 11.78
CA THR A 398 44.16 2.61 10.42
C THR A 398 42.79 3.30 10.27
N LYS A 399 41.96 3.39 11.33
CA LYS A 399 40.73 4.20 11.32
C LYS A 399 40.98 5.71 11.35
N ARG A 400 42.15 6.17 11.86
CA ARG A 400 42.50 7.59 11.87
C ARG A 400 43.06 8.09 10.53
N ALA A 401 43.70 7.19 9.76
CA ALA A 401 44.25 7.53 8.44
C ALA A 401 43.19 7.68 7.34
N LYS A 402 42.01 7.06 7.48
CA LYS A 402 40.89 7.19 6.53
C LYS A 402 39.96 8.39 6.78
N ARG A 403 40.29 9.28 7.73
CA ARG A 403 39.52 10.50 8.01
C ARG A 403 40.21 11.78 7.49
N PHE A 404 41.37 11.65 6.81
CA PHE A 404 42.13 12.78 6.24
C PHE A 404 42.66 12.48 4.82
N SER A 405 41.86 11.77 4.02
CA SER A 405 42.09 11.72 2.55
C SER A 405 40.74 11.95 1.86
#